data_428f45cf6f871c752e22fb5f420ac7ec
#
_entry.id   428f45cf6f871c752e22fb5f420ac7ec
#
_cell.length_a   1.000
_cell.length_b   1.000
_cell.length_c   1.000
_cell.angle_alpha   90.00
_cell.angle_beta   90.00
_cell.angle_gamma   90.00
#
_symmetry.space_group_name_H-M   'P 1'
#
loop_
_entity.id
_entity.type
_entity.pdbx_description
1 polymer ?
#
loop_
_entity_poly.entity_id
_entity_poly.type
_entity_poly.pdbx_seq_one_letter_code
_entity_poly.pdbx_strand_id
1 'polypeptide(L)'
;ILVNLYSCEEEHFIMLPDFSIKLREMINKHNQNHYAHPAVHYFYSTARDESLSINLVNVDEAITILIHYVEPNRWREQDIAPLRDAITKFLDTARRHYHQMPEEIDRFPLDIEYLKSRNVPLKEHQAMSSNSYEMNERRSSLHGLLRSNGWSWNEVYQKQSSKNNFKITPIP
;
A
#
# COMPACT_ATOMS: atom_id res chain seq x y z
N ILE A 1 -6.49 -1.67 -5.75
CA ILE A 1 -7.20 -1.04 -4.61
C ILE A 1 -8.08 0.09 -5.12
N LEU A 2 -7.54 1.22 -5.58
CA LEU A 2 -8.33 2.42 -5.93
C LEU A 2 -9.47 2.14 -6.90
N VAL A 3 -9.21 1.40 -7.97
CA VAL A 3 -10.20 1.03 -8.98
C VAL A 3 -11.41 0.30 -8.37
N ASN A 4 -11.18 -0.52 -7.34
CA ASN A 4 -12.25 -1.28 -6.68
C ASN A 4 -13.01 -0.44 -5.63
N LEU A 5 -12.46 0.69 -5.22
CA LEU A 5 -13.09 1.61 -4.27
C LEU A 5 -13.86 2.74 -4.95
N TYR A 6 -13.61 2.97 -6.24
CA TYR A 6 -14.27 4.00 -7.02
C TYR A 6 -15.58 3.50 -7.62
N SER A 7 -16.67 4.23 -7.40
CA SER A 7 -17.96 4.01 -8.05
C SER A 7 -18.14 4.99 -9.19
N CYS A 8 -18.27 4.47 -10.42
CA CYS A 8 -18.54 5.29 -11.59
C CYS A 8 -19.95 5.88 -11.58
N GLU A 9 -20.92 5.20 -10.94
CA GLU A 9 -22.31 5.67 -10.88
C GLU A 9 -22.46 6.90 -9.97
N GLU A 10 -21.72 6.88 -8.84
CA GLU A 10 -21.78 7.94 -7.85
C GLU A 10 -20.66 8.97 -8.02
N GLU A 11 -19.73 8.69 -8.92
CA GLU A 11 -18.53 9.50 -9.17
C GLU A 11 -17.67 9.78 -7.91
N HIS A 12 -17.71 8.88 -6.93
CA HIS A 12 -17.02 9.00 -5.64
C HIS A 12 -16.41 7.69 -5.17
N PHE A 13 -15.47 7.79 -4.21
CA PHE A 13 -14.89 6.66 -3.50
C PHE A 13 -15.73 6.25 -2.28
N ILE A 14 -16.94 5.75 -2.51
CA ILE A 14 -17.96 5.48 -1.47
C ILE A 14 -17.43 4.50 -0.41
N MET A 15 -16.73 3.46 -0.84
CA MET A 15 -16.20 2.42 0.05
C MET A 15 -14.94 2.85 0.81
N LEU A 16 -14.38 4.03 0.49
CA LEU A 16 -13.11 4.49 1.05
C LEU A 16 -13.15 4.71 2.57
N PRO A 17 -14.18 5.33 3.16
CA PRO A 17 -14.25 5.51 4.62
C PRO A 17 -14.23 4.19 5.39
N ASP A 18 -15.09 3.24 5.01
CA ASP A 18 -15.17 1.93 5.68
C ASP A 18 -13.88 1.13 5.51
N PHE A 19 -13.31 1.16 4.32
CA PHE A 19 -12.03 0.53 4.02
C PHE A 19 -10.91 1.11 4.88
N SER A 20 -10.82 2.44 4.99
CA SER A 20 -9.82 3.13 5.79
C SER A 20 -9.95 2.82 7.28
N ILE A 21 -11.17 2.81 7.82
CA ILE A 21 -11.42 2.49 9.22
C ILE A 21 -10.95 1.07 9.55
N LYS A 22 -11.37 0.08 8.76
CA LYS A 22 -11.01 -1.33 8.97
C LYS A 22 -9.50 -1.55 8.89
N LEU A 23 -8.84 -0.97 7.87
CA LEU A 23 -7.39 -1.11 7.74
C LEU A 23 -6.63 -0.43 8.88
N ARG A 24 -7.05 0.76 9.27
CA ARG A 24 -6.46 1.46 10.42
C ARG A 24 -6.53 0.61 11.70
N GLU A 25 -7.67 0.00 11.97
CA GLU A 25 -7.84 -0.88 13.13
C GLU A 25 -6.91 -2.10 13.07
N MET A 26 -6.80 -2.73 11.91
CA MET A 26 -5.89 -3.87 11.69
C MET A 26 -4.43 -3.47 11.90
N ILE A 27 -4.00 -2.33 11.34
CA ILE A 27 -2.63 -1.83 11.46
C ILE A 27 -2.32 -1.48 12.92
N ASN A 28 -3.23 -0.79 13.62
CA ASN A 28 -3.05 -0.44 15.02
C ASN A 28 -2.96 -1.68 15.91
N LYS A 29 -3.80 -2.67 15.69
CA LYS A 29 -3.75 -3.95 16.42
C LYS A 29 -2.42 -4.68 16.17
N HIS A 30 -1.97 -4.69 14.92
CA HIS A 30 -0.70 -5.29 14.56
C HIS A 30 0.47 -4.55 15.22
N ASN A 31 0.46 -3.23 15.22
CA ASN A 31 1.48 -2.41 15.87
C ASN A 31 1.53 -2.65 17.39
N GLN A 32 0.37 -2.78 18.05
CA GLN A 32 0.31 -3.12 19.47
C GLN A 32 0.93 -4.51 19.76
N ASN A 33 0.65 -5.50 18.90
CA ASN A 33 1.23 -6.83 19.03
C ASN A 33 2.75 -6.80 18.87
N HIS A 34 3.30 -5.96 17.99
CA HIS A 34 4.75 -5.78 17.83
C HIS A 34 5.40 -5.19 19.09
N TYR A 35 4.74 -4.26 19.77
CA TYR A 35 5.24 -3.73 21.05
C TYR A 35 5.24 -4.79 22.15
N ALA A 36 4.19 -5.61 22.23
CA ALA A 36 4.06 -6.64 23.24
C ALA A 36 5.00 -7.86 22.99
N HIS A 37 5.27 -8.15 21.72
CA HIS A 37 6.01 -9.33 21.30
C HIS A 37 7.01 -8.99 20.19
N PRO A 38 8.18 -8.40 20.51
CA PRO A 38 9.19 -8.02 19.51
C PRO A 38 9.64 -9.17 18.58
N ALA A 39 9.57 -10.41 19.06
CA ALA A 39 9.91 -11.59 18.27
C ALA A 39 9.02 -11.78 17.01
N VAL A 40 7.83 -11.18 16.97
CA VAL A 40 6.92 -11.27 15.82
C VAL A 40 7.53 -10.64 14.55
N HIS A 41 8.48 -9.72 14.71
CA HIS A 41 9.22 -9.15 13.57
C HIS A 41 10.02 -10.18 12.77
N TYR A 42 10.38 -11.32 13.37
CA TYR A 42 11.14 -12.39 12.72
C TYR A 42 10.24 -13.43 12.03
N PHE A 43 8.92 -13.34 12.24
CA PHE A 43 7.94 -14.25 11.63
C PHE A 43 7.17 -13.48 10.55
N TYR A 44 7.54 -13.72 9.31
CA TYR A 44 6.86 -13.14 8.14
C TYR A 44 6.34 -14.25 7.24
N SER A 45 5.22 -14.00 6.59
CA SER A 45 4.67 -14.94 5.62
C SER A 45 5.57 -15.02 4.39
N THR A 46 5.83 -16.22 3.92
CA THR A 46 6.48 -16.47 2.62
C THR A 46 5.49 -16.42 1.46
N ALA A 47 4.19 -16.40 1.77
CA ALA A 47 3.14 -16.21 0.78
C ALA A 47 2.93 -14.71 0.54
N ARG A 48 3.09 -14.28 -0.71
CA ARG A 48 3.00 -12.87 -1.10
C ARG A 48 1.69 -12.21 -0.67
N ASP A 49 0.57 -12.89 -0.89
CA ASP A 49 -0.78 -12.35 -0.65
C ASP A 49 -1.08 -12.20 0.85
N GLU A 50 -0.37 -12.95 1.69
CA GLU A 50 -0.46 -12.89 3.15
C GLU A 50 0.60 -11.96 3.76
N SER A 51 1.54 -11.45 2.97
CA SER A 51 2.60 -10.59 3.45
C SER A 51 2.06 -9.22 3.86
N LEU A 52 2.20 -8.90 5.14
CA LEU A 52 1.81 -7.61 5.67
C LEU A 52 2.58 -6.47 4.99
N SER A 53 3.88 -6.63 4.77
CA SER A 53 4.73 -5.59 4.17
C SER A 53 4.28 -5.27 2.74
N ILE A 54 4.00 -6.28 1.91
CA ILE A 54 3.49 -6.08 0.55
C ILE A 54 2.11 -5.39 0.59
N ASN A 55 1.20 -5.87 1.43
CA ASN A 55 -0.14 -5.29 1.53
C ASN A 55 -0.11 -3.85 2.05
N LEU A 56 0.77 -3.56 3.02
CA LEU A 56 0.94 -2.20 3.55
C LEU A 56 1.46 -1.24 2.48
N VAL A 57 2.47 -1.67 1.71
CA VAL A 57 3.02 -0.88 0.60
C VAL A 57 1.96 -0.62 -0.47
N ASN A 58 1.17 -1.62 -0.85
CA ASN A 58 0.07 -1.47 -1.80
C ASN A 58 -0.97 -0.45 -1.33
N VAL A 59 -1.32 -0.46 -0.04
CA VAL A 59 -2.25 0.50 0.54
C VAL A 59 -1.66 1.89 0.56
N ASP A 60 -0.41 2.03 0.98
CA ASP A 60 0.27 3.33 1.07
C ASP A 60 0.47 3.99 -0.30
N GLU A 61 0.87 3.22 -1.31
CA GLU A 61 0.95 3.69 -2.69
C GLU A 61 -0.43 4.08 -3.24
N ALA A 62 -1.48 3.31 -2.93
CA ALA A 62 -2.84 3.67 -3.32
C ALA A 62 -3.28 5.00 -2.71
N ILE A 63 -3.01 5.24 -1.43
CA ILE A 63 -3.27 6.53 -0.77
C ILE A 63 -2.44 7.65 -1.44
N THR A 64 -1.19 7.38 -1.76
CA THR A 64 -0.30 8.34 -2.43
C THR A 64 -0.85 8.72 -3.81
N ILE A 65 -1.33 7.76 -4.59
CA ILE A 65 -1.99 8.00 -5.87
C ILE A 65 -3.27 8.83 -5.68
N LEU A 66 -4.08 8.50 -4.69
CA LEU A 66 -5.30 9.23 -4.38
C LEU A 66 -5.02 10.70 -4.09
N ILE A 67 -4.06 10.99 -3.23
CA ILE A 67 -3.70 12.35 -2.82
C ILE A 67 -3.12 13.17 -3.99
N HIS A 68 -2.23 12.58 -4.77
CA HIS A 68 -1.44 13.34 -5.75
C HIS A 68 -2.05 13.37 -7.15
N TYR A 69 -2.80 12.34 -7.54
CA TYR A 69 -3.24 12.17 -8.93
C TYR A 69 -4.76 12.22 -9.11
N VAL A 70 -5.56 11.91 -8.07
CA VAL A 70 -7.02 11.92 -8.16
C VAL A 70 -7.57 13.32 -7.84
N GLU A 71 -8.68 13.70 -8.52
CA GLU A 71 -9.39 14.95 -8.26
C GLU A 71 -9.80 15.07 -6.77
N PRO A 72 -9.49 16.21 -6.10
CA PRO A 72 -9.69 16.34 -4.65
C PRO A 72 -11.18 16.39 -4.24
N ASN A 73 -12.09 16.68 -5.18
CA ASN A 73 -13.54 16.70 -4.95
C ASN A 73 -14.18 15.30 -4.94
N ARG A 74 -13.42 14.25 -5.24
CA ARG A 74 -13.89 12.86 -5.32
C ARG A 74 -13.62 12.04 -4.05
N TRP A 75 -12.92 12.59 -3.08
CA TRP A 75 -12.59 11.97 -1.80
C TRP A 75 -12.41 13.04 -0.72
N ARG A 76 -12.38 12.65 0.55
CA ARG A 76 -12.18 13.59 1.66
C ARG A 76 -10.94 13.22 2.44
N GLU A 77 -10.13 14.22 2.80
CA GLU A 77 -8.91 14.03 3.57
C GLU A 77 -9.16 13.31 4.91
N GLN A 78 -10.25 13.66 5.58
CA GLN A 78 -10.66 13.02 6.84
C GLN A 78 -10.88 11.50 6.73
N ASP A 79 -11.17 10.98 5.53
CA ASP A 79 -11.41 9.55 5.32
C ASP A 79 -10.09 8.76 5.22
N ILE A 80 -8.98 9.39 4.88
CA ILE A 80 -7.68 8.75 4.68
C ILE A 80 -6.60 9.17 5.67
N ALA A 81 -6.62 10.39 6.19
CA ALA A 81 -5.56 10.91 7.08
C ALA A 81 -5.32 9.99 8.30
N PRO A 82 -6.35 9.48 9.01
CA PRO A 82 -6.13 8.59 10.14
C PRO A 82 -5.49 7.24 9.76
N LEU A 83 -5.75 6.74 8.55
CA LEU A 83 -5.10 5.54 8.03
C LEU A 83 -3.63 5.82 7.69
N ARG A 84 -3.36 6.97 7.03
CA ARG A 84 -2.01 7.41 6.70
C ARG A 84 -1.15 7.55 7.96
N ASP A 85 -1.71 8.14 9.04
CA ASP A 85 -1.06 8.26 10.35
C ASP A 85 -0.76 6.90 10.99
N ALA A 86 -1.69 5.96 10.90
CA ALA A 86 -1.46 4.61 11.44
C ALA A 86 -0.32 3.88 10.70
N ILE A 87 -0.25 4.02 9.38
CA ILE A 87 0.85 3.48 8.58
C ILE A 87 2.17 4.16 8.97
N THR A 88 2.19 5.48 9.15
CA THR A 88 3.40 6.21 9.57
C THR A 88 3.92 5.71 10.90
N LYS A 89 3.05 5.59 11.90
CA LYS A 89 3.41 5.05 13.23
C LYS A 89 3.94 3.61 13.15
N PHE A 90 3.35 2.80 12.28
CA PHE A 90 3.84 1.45 12.05
C PHE A 90 5.25 1.46 11.43
N LEU A 91 5.50 2.29 10.42
CA LEU A 91 6.81 2.42 9.78
C LEU A 91 7.87 2.92 10.77
N ASP A 92 7.54 3.88 11.63
CA ASP A 92 8.45 4.39 12.67
C ASP A 92 8.83 3.30 13.68
N THR A 93 7.88 2.44 14.01
CA THR A 93 8.14 1.29 14.87
C THR A 93 9.03 0.26 14.16
N ALA A 94 8.72 -0.06 12.92
CA ALA A 94 9.46 -1.03 12.13
C ALA A 94 10.90 -0.57 11.83
N ARG A 95 11.13 0.72 11.58
CA ARG A 95 12.47 1.30 11.34
C ARG A 95 13.49 0.98 12.42
N ARG A 96 13.09 0.75 13.65
CA ARG A 96 13.97 0.38 14.76
C ARG A 96 14.60 -0.99 14.59
N HIS A 97 14.06 -1.80 13.70
CA HIS A 97 14.45 -3.19 13.48
C HIS A 97 15.21 -3.44 12.17
N TYR A 98 15.32 -2.44 11.28
CA TYR A 98 16.14 -2.53 10.08
C TYR A 98 17.12 -1.36 9.97
N HIS A 99 18.40 -1.68 9.74
CA HIS A 99 19.49 -0.73 9.88
C HIS A 99 19.91 -0.01 8.61
N GLN A 100 19.36 -0.35 7.46
CA GLN A 100 19.80 0.25 6.20
C GLN A 100 18.63 0.82 5.42
N MET A 101 18.70 2.13 5.17
CA MET A 101 17.88 2.78 4.16
C MET A 101 18.49 2.49 2.78
N PRO A 102 17.72 2.04 1.79
CA PRO A 102 18.24 1.91 0.43
C PRO A 102 18.59 3.28 -0.12
N GLU A 103 19.77 3.40 -0.73
CA GLU A 103 20.25 4.65 -1.34
C GLU A 103 19.50 5.01 -2.62
N GLU A 104 18.94 4.03 -3.30
CA GLU A 104 18.26 4.21 -4.57
C GLU A 104 16.88 3.54 -4.55
N ILE A 105 15.86 4.32 -4.90
CA ILE A 105 14.48 3.85 -4.98
C ILE A 105 14.15 3.72 -6.46
N ASP A 106 13.94 2.50 -6.93
CA ASP A 106 13.39 2.22 -8.24
C ASP A 106 12.06 2.95 -8.39
N ARG A 107 12.02 3.93 -9.29
CA ARG A 107 10.78 4.66 -9.60
C ARG A 107 9.88 3.75 -10.39
N PHE A 108 8.81 3.28 -9.76
CA PHE A 108 7.83 2.52 -10.50
C PHE A 108 6.94 3.48 -11.30
N PRO A 109 6.82 3.29 -12.60
CA PRO A 109 5.92 4.11 -13.41
C PRO A 109 4.47 3.83 -13.01
N LEU A 110 3.75 4.87 -12.59
CA LEU A 110 2.31 4.79 -12.41
C LEU A 110 1.65 4.52 -13.76
N ASP A 111 0.87 3.46 -13.85
CA ASP A 111 0.07 3.15 -15.03
C ASP A 111 -1.17 4.05 -15.10
N ILE A 112 -0.96 5.27 -15.57
CA ILE A 112 -1.99 6.29 -15.71
C ILE A 112 -3.07 5.85 -16.70
N GLU A 113 -2.68 5.20 -17.79
CA GLU A 113 -3.61 4.73 -18.81
C GLU A 113 -4.55 3.65 -18.24
N TYR A 114 -4.04 2.78 -17.38
CA TYR A 114 -4.89 1.82 -16.66
C TYR A 114 -5.91 2.53 -15.77
N LEU A 115 -5.52 3.55 -15.01
CA LEU A 115 -6.46 4.30 -14.16
C LEU A 115 -7.53 5.02 -14.99
N LYS A 116 -7.13 5.63 -16.11
CA LYS A 116 -8.06 6.26 -17.06
C LYS A 116 -9.02 5.25 -17.67
N SER A 117 -8.54 4.08 -18.08
CA SER A 117 -9.38 3.02 -18.65
C SER A 117 -10.43 2.49 -17.67
N ARG A 118 -10.22 2.74 -16.37
CA ARG A 118 -11.15 2.41 -15.29
C ARG A 118 -11.98 3.61 -14.80
N ASN A 119 -11.98 4.69 -15.59
CA ASN A 119 -12.72 5.93 -15.33
C ASN A 119 -12.38 6.60 -13.96
N VAL A 120 -11.18 6.36 -13.42
CA VAL A 120 -10.74 7.06 -12.22
C VAL A 120 -10.50 8.53 -12.57
N PRO A 121 -11.15 9.49 -11.86
CA PRO A 121 -11.02 10.91 -12.18
C PRO A 121 -9.65 11.42 -11.77
N LEU A 122 -8.81 11.71 -12.75
CA LEU A 122 -7.44 12.20 -12.53
C LEU A 122 -7.37 13.71 -12.71
N LYS A 123 -6.52 14.35 -11.92
CA LYS A 123 -6.18 15.78 -12.05
C LYS A 123 -5.63 16.06 -13.44
N GLU A 124 -5.94 17.24 -13.99
CA GLU A 124 -5.33 17.70 -15.21
C GLU A 124 -3.80 17.89 -15.07
N HIS A 125 -3.09 17.73 -16.15
CA HIS A 125 -1.64 17.47 -16.28
C HIS A 125 -0.66 18.43 -15.57
N GLN A 126 -1.10 19.56 -15.00
CA GLN A 126 -0.20 20.59 -14.46
C GLN A 126 0.27 20.38 -13.02
N ALA A 127 -0.28 19.40 -12.28
CA ALA A 127 0.04 19.22 -10.85
C ALA A 127 0.95 18.01 -10.56
N MET A 128 1.53 17.38 -11.56
CA MET A 128 2.34 16.16 -11.38
C MET A 128 3.79 16.48 -10.97
N SER A 129 3.99 17.28 -9.94
CA SER A 129 5.26 17.37 -9.23
C SER A 129 5.47 16.10 -8.40
N SER A 130 5.86 15.03 -9.07
CA SER A 130 6.03 13.69 -8.49
C SER A 130 7.29 13.52 -7.61
N ASN A 131 7.98 14.59 -7.29
CA ASN A 131 9.28 14.58 -6.63
C ASN A 131 9.31 15.38 -5.34
N SER A 132 8.29 15.28 -4.49
CA SER A 132 8.45 15.85 -3.16
C SER A 132 9.46 14.99 -2.36
N TYR A 133 10.38 15.63 -1.66
CA TYR A 133 11.32 14.98 -0.73
C TYR A 133 10.59 14.02 0.21
N GLU A 134 9.42 14.44 0.70
CA GLU A 134 8.55 13.66 1.58
C GLU A 134 8.09 12.33 0.96
N MET A 135 7.71 12.32 -0.33
CA MET A 135 7.36 11.07 -1.03
C MET A 135 8.54 10.12 -1.13
N ASN A 136 9.73 10.65 -1.40
CA ASN A 136 10.93 9.82 -1.55
C ASN A 136 11.35 9.22 -0.18
N GLU A 137 11.30 10.00 0.89
CA GLU A 137 11.59 9.54 2.25
C GLU A 137 10.61 8.43 2.67
N ARG A 138 9.33 8.63 2.38
CA ARG A 138 8.29 7.64 2.68
C ARG A 138 8.49 6.34 1.91
N ARG A 139 8.75 6.42 0.61
CA ARG A 139 9.06 5.24 -0.22
C ARG A 139 10.32 4.52 0.24
N SER A 140 11.33 5.26 0.66
CA SER A 140 12.54 4.68 1.25
C SER A 140 12.21 3.83 2.49
N SER A 141 11.32 4.33 3.34
CA SER A 141 10.86 3.59 4.53
C SER A 141 10.10 2.32 4.18
N LEU A 142 9.20 2.40 3.20
CA LEU A 142 8.45 1.25 2.69
C LEU A 142 9.37 0.22 2.04
N HIS A 143 10.39 0.67 1.30
CA HIS A 143 11.39 -0.22 0.70
C HIS A 143 12.23 -0.93 1.78
N GLY A 144 12.64 -0.21 2.82
CA GLY A 144 13.31 -0.81 3.98
C GLY A 144 12.47 -1.90 4.64
N LEU A 145 11.17 -1.66 4.81
CA LEU A 145 10.22 -2.65 5.34
C LEU A 145 10.13 -3.89 4.43
N LEU A 146 10.00 -3.72 3.12
CA LEU A 146 9.95 -4.83 2.17
C LEU A 146 11.21 -5.69 2.27
N ARG A 147 12.38 -5.08 2.19
CA ARG A 147 13.67 -5.80 2.23
C ARG A 147 13.90 -6.53 3.54
N SER A 148 13.51 -5.93 4.67
CA SER A 148 13.63 -6.58 5.97
C SER A 148 12.77 -7.85 6.09
N ASN A 149 11.70 -7.94 5.30
CA ASN A 149 10.81 -9.10 5.21
C ASN A 149 11.12 -10.03 4.01
N GLY A 150 12.26 -9.82 3.34
CA GLY A 150 12.69 -10.66 2.22
C GLY A 150 11.98 -10.40 0.89
N TRP A 151 11.28 -9.27 0.76
CA TRP A 151 10.55 -8.89 -0.44
C TRP A 151 11.27 -7.79 -1.21
N SER A 152 11.05 -7.75 -2.52
CA SER A 152 11.50 -6.66 -3.39
C SER A 152 10.33 -5.79 -3.83
N TRP A 153 10.64 -4.56 -4.30
CA TRP A 153 9.63 -3.66 -4.83
C TRP A 153 8.91 -4.23 -6.06
N ASN A 154 9.61 -5.01 -6.89
CA ASN A 154 9.03 -5.66 -8.06
C ASN A 154 7.89 -6.61 -7.71
N GLU A 155 7.95 -7.26 -6.55
CA GLU A 155 6.91 -8.20 -6.10
C GLU A 155 5.63 -7.48 -5.66
N VAL A 156 5.70 -6.20 -5.30
CA VAL A 156 4.51 -5.40 -4.98
C VAL A 156 3.60 -5.27 -6.20
N TYR A 157 4.16 -5.12 -7.38
CA TYR A 157 3.42 -4.84 -8.63
C TYR A 157 3.12 -6.07 -9.49
N GLN A 158 3.62 -7.23 -9.13
CA GLN A 158 3.28 -8.44 -9.86
C GLN A 158 1.76 -8.67 -9.79
N LYS A 159 1.10 -8.66 -10.96
CA LYS A 159 -0.30 -9.09 -11.06
C LYS A 159 -0.39 -10.50 -10.49
N GLN A 160 -1.38 -10.75 -9.65
CA GLN A 160 -1.73 -12.11 -9.25
C GLN A 160 -1.93 -12.92 -10.52
N SER A 161 -0.95 -13.74 -10.87
CA SER A 161 -1.17 -14.82 -11.82
C SER A 161 -2.16 -15.76 -11.13
N SER A 162 -3.39 -15.79 -11.59
CA SER A 162 -4.40 -16.74 -11.15
C SER A 162 -3.91 -18.18 -11.47
N LYS A 163 -3.06 -18.69 -10.59
CA LYS A 163 -2.75 -20.11 -10.54
C LYS A 163 -3.79 -20.80 -9.68
N ASN A 164 -5.03 -20.84 -10.17
CA ASN A 164 -5.94 -21.92 -9.82
C ASN A 164 -5.47 -23.19 -10.54
N ASN A 165 -4.42 -23.80 -10.05
CA ASN A 165 -4.05 -25.18 -10.31
C ASN A 165 -4.02 -25.93 -8.99
N PHE A 166 -5.20 -26.10 -8.38
CA PHE A 166 -5.42 -27.21 -7.47
C PHE A 166 -5.36 -28.50 -8.28
N LYS A 167 -4.18 -29.08 -8.44
CA LYS A 167 -4.04 -30.49 -8.79
C LYS A 167 -4.47 -31.30 -7.57
N ILE A 168 -5.71 -31.76 -7.58
CA ILE A 168 -6.14 -32.83 -6.71
C ILE A 168 -5.41 -34.07 -7.24
N THR A 169 -4.37 -34.52 -6.55
CA THR A 169 -3.76 -35.84 -6.77
C THR A 169 -4.66 -36.84 -6.09
N PRO A 170 -5.23 -37.86 -6.80
CA PRO A 170 -5.98 -38.91 -6.14
C PRO A 170 -5.03 -39.73 -5.27
N ILE A 171 -5.42 -39.95 -4.04
CA ILE A 171 -4.76 -40.85 -3.08
C ILE A 171 -5.02 -42.30 -3.57
N PRO A 172 -3.99 -43.14 -3.57
CA PRO A 172 -4.12 -44.53 -4.00
C PRO A 172 -4.95 -45.40 -3.05
#